data_ef0dd1f94a96b9b0ec4d9816247b1437
#
_entry.id   ef0dd1f94a96b9b0ec4d9816247b1437
#
_cell.length_a   1.000
_cell.length_b   1.000
_cell.length_c   1.000
_cell.angle_alpha   90.00
_cell.angle_beta   90.00
_cell.angle_gamma   90.00
#
_symmetry.space_group_name_H-M   'P 1'
#
loop_
_entity.id
_entity.type
_entity.pdbx_description
1 polymer ?
#
loop_
_entity_poly.entity_id
_entity_poly.type
_entity_poly.pdbx_seq_one_letter_code
_entity_poly.pdbx_strand_id
1 'polypeptide(L)'
;MKTLVKTFAVAALIAVSTFAIAAEGPGVKATKANVNLSTADFALAHYVVVTTEGESAGVEQLFAENFSQKIQASNAQNHSRSEVVKLLKKQKGEKLNCTVSTDIIEESADYMVAKVTLKFENFIKTDLVTLERVGNDWKVSKSINSYK
;
A
#
# COMPACT_ATOMS: atom_id res chain seq x y z
N MET A 1 17.05 -28.72 11.97
CA MET A 1 15.72 -28.28 11.45
C MET A 1 15.98 -27.28 10.33
N LYS A 2 15.64 -27.66 9.10
CA LYS A 2 15.87 -26.81 7.91
C LYS A 2 14.66 -25.93 7.71
N THR A 3 14.77 -24.65 8.00
CA THR A 3 13.75 -23.64 7.68
C THR A 3 13.77 -23.36 6.18
N LEU A 4 12.72 -23.75 5.50
CA LEU A 4 12.50 -23.47 4.08
C LEU A 4 12.09 -22.00 3.95
N VAL A 5 13.05 -21.15 3.58
CA VAL A 5 12.76 -19.78 3.16
C VAL A 5 12.18 -19.85 1.74
N LYS A 6 10.87 -19.70 1.62
CA LYS A 6 10.22 -19.54 0.32
C LYS A 6 10.45 -18.11 -0.16
N THR A 7 11.45 -17.95 -1.01
CA THR A 7 11.69 -16.70 -1.73
C THR A 7 10.66 -16.63 -2.87
N PHE A 8 9.63 -15.82 -2.72
CA PHE A 8 8.74 -15.48 -3.84
C PHE A 8 9.43 -14.40 -4.68
N ALA A 9 9.98 -14.82 -5.82
CA ALA A 9 10.39 -13.90 -6.86
C ALA A 9 9.11 -13.38 -7.54
N VAL A 10 8.74 -12.15 -7.26
CA VAL A 10 7.68 -11.45 -8.01
C VAL A 10 8.28 -11.01 -9.33
N ALA A 11 8.04 -11.78 -10.39
CA ALA A 11 8.31 -11.35 -11.75
C ALA A 11 7.24 -10.33 -12.15
N ALA A 12 7.59 -9.05 -12.15
CA ALA A 12 6.75 -8.00 -12.70
C ALA A 12 6.74 -8.11 -14.23
N LEU A 13 5.66 -8.62 -14.79
CA LEU A 13 5.36 -8.50 -16.22
C LEU A 13 4.88 -7.06 -16.49
N ILE A 14 5.80 -6.24 -16.97
CA ILE A 14 5.48 -4.91 -17.50
C ILE A 14 4.89 -5.11 -18.90
N ALA A 15 3.57 -5.07 -19.00
CA ALA A 15 2.90 -4.89 -20.27
C ALA A 15 2.93 -3.39 -20.61
N VAL A 16 3.88 -2.98 -21.46
CA VAL A 16 3.91 -1.63 -22.04
C VAL A 16 2.83 -1.56 -23.12
N SER A 17 1.64 -1.06 -22.76
CA SER A 17 0.66 -0.63 -23.76
C SER A 17 0.88 0.85 -24.06
N THR A 18 1.46 1.10 -25.23
CA THR A 18 1.54 2.44 -25.84
C THR A 18 0.13 2.89 -26.22
N PHE A 19 -0.42 3.86 -25.49
CA PHE A 19 -1.63 4.55 -25.92
C PHE A 19 -1.25 5.82 -26.67
N ALA A 20 -1.72 5.87 -27.93
CA ALA A 20 -1.64 7.02 -28.79
C ALA A 20 -2.42 8.21 -28.19
N ILE A 21 -1.78 9.37 -28.23
CA ILE A 21 -2.37 10.64 -27.83
C ILE A 21 -3.39 11.03 -28.92
N ALA A 22 -4.65 11.12 -28.56
CA ALA A 22 -5.68 11.79 -29.36
C ALA A 22 -6.21 13.00 -28.58
N ALA A 23 -6.32 14.08 -29.32
CA ALA A 23 -6.51 15.46 -28.93
C ALA A 23 -7.68 15.80 -28.02
N GLU A 24 -7.51 16.93 -27.36
CA GLU A 24 -8.37 17.66 -26.42
C GLU A 24 -9.84 17.76 -26.77
N GLY A 25 -10.68 17.47 -25.74
CA GLY A 25 -12.07 17.95 -25.63
C GLY A 25 -12.32 18.35 -24.18
N PRO A 26 -13.10 19.43 -23.91
CA PRO A 26 -13.33 19.93 -22.57
C PRO A 26 -14.27 19.01 -21.79
N GLY A 27 -13.83 18.51 -20.64
CA GLY A 27 -14.72 17.85 -19.69
C GLY A 27 -14.42 16.36 -19.41
N VAL A 28 -13.18 15.91 -19.48
CA VAL A 28 -12.85 14.55 -19.01
C VAL A 28 -12.82 14.56 -17.49
N LYS A 29 -13.90 14.02 -16.87
CA LYS A 29 -13.86 13.57 -15.48
C LYS A 29 -12.67 12.62 -15.37
N ALA A 30 -11.72 12.92 -14.47
CA ALA A 30 -10.60 12.05 -14.18
C ALA A 30 -11.13 10.63 -13.94
N THR A 31 -10.85 9.73 -14.87
CA THR A 31 -11.17 8.31 -14.72
C THR A 31 -10.44 7.81 -13.50
N LYS A 32 -11.17 7.33 -12.48
CA LYS A 32 -10.57 6.68 -11.32
C LYS A 32 -9.69 5.56 -11.86
N ALA A 33 -8.41 5.57 -11.48
CA ALA A 33 -7.52 4.48 -11.83
C ALA A 33 -8.15 3.15 -11.36
N ASN A 34 -8.28 2.20 -12.28
CA ASN A 34 -8.90 0.91 -11.97
C ASN A 34 -7.84 0.03 -11.28
N VAL A 35 -7.80 0.12 -9.96
CA VAL A 35 -6.92 -0.70 -9.12
C VAL A 35 -7.72 -1.90 -8.62
N ASN A 36 -7.12 -3.09 -8.74
CA ASN A 36 -7.75 -4.31 -8.25
C ASN A 36 -7.61 -4.41 -6.73
N LEU A 37 -8.72 -4.27 -6.02
CA LEU A 37 -8.83 -4.41 -4.57
C LEU A 37 -9.78 -5.56 -4.17
N SER A 38 -10.05 -6.49 -5.07
CA SER A 38 -11.02 -7.57 -4.87
C SER A 38 -10.61 -8.62 -3.84
N THR A 39 -9.33 -8.71 -3.50
CA THR A 39 -8.81 -9.60 -2.45
C THR A 39 -7.91 -8.83 -1.48
N ALA A 40 -7.75 -9.39 -0.27
CA ALA A 40 -6.85 -8.83 0.73
C ALA A 40 -5.40 -8.79 0.23
N ASP A 41 -4.96 -9.84 -0.48
CA ASP A 41 -3.61 -9.91 -1.05
C ASP A 41 -3.35 -8.82 -2.08
N PHE A 42 -4.30 -8.54 -2.97
CA PHE A 42 -4.16 -7.44 -3.93
C PHE A 42 -4.11 -6.08 -3.25
N ALA A 43 -4.96 -5.86 -2.24
CA ALA A 43 -4.94 -4.62 -1.48
C ALA A 43 -3.64 -4.45 -0.68
N LEU A 44 -3.13 -5.53 -0.07
CA LEU A 44 -1.83 -5.52 0.63
C LEU A 44 -0.67 -5.27 -0.33
N ALA A 45 -0.64 -5.94 -1.48
CA ALA A 45 0.37 -5.71 -2.51
C ALA A 45 0.33 -4.26 -3.01
N HIS A 46 -0.86 -3.70 -3.22
CA HIS A 46 -1.01 -2.31 -3.62
C HIS A 46 -0.55 -1.33 -2.53
N TYR A 47 -0.83 -1.62 -1.25
CA TYR A 47 -0.30 -0.86 -0.12
C TYR A 47 1.23 -0.80 -0.13
N VAL A 48 1.89 -1.93 -0.37
CA VAL A 48 3.36 -2.00 -0.47
C VAL A 48 3.86 -1.11 -1.61
N VAL A 49 3.30 -1.23 -2.81
CA VAL A 49 3.73 -0.45 -3.99
C VAL A 49 3.51 1.05 -3.79
N VAL A 50 2.35 1.45 -3.23
CA VAL A 50 2.05 2.84 -2.92
C VAL A 50 3.04 3.43 -1.90
N THR A 51 3.40 2.66 -0.87
CA THR A 51 4.25 3.15 0.22
C THR A 51 5.74 3.06 -0.06
N THR A 52 6.17 2.24 -1.02
CA THR A 52 7.60 1.99 -1.30
C THR A 52 8.07 2.41 -2.68
N GLU A 53 7.19 2.43 -3.68
CA GLU A 53 7.56 2.71 -5.07
C GLU A 53 6.97 4.03 -5.59
N GLY A 54 6.26 4.77 -4.73
CA GLY A 54 5.67 6.05 -5.10
C GLY A 54 4.52 5.92 -6.11
N GLU A 55 3.85 4.74 -6.16
CA GLU A 55 2.65 4.59 -6.98
C GLU A 55 1.52 5.43 -6.37
N SER A 56 0.88 6.25 -7.18
CA SER A 56 -0.21 7.13 -6.73
C SER A 56 -1.59 6.73 -7.26
N ALA A 57 -1.64 5.80 -8.23
CA ALA A 57 -2.90 5.31 -8.77
C ALA A 57 -3.68 4.56 -7.70
N GLY A 58 -4.96 4.86 -7.53
CA GLY A 58 -5.84 4.17 -6.60
C GLY A 58 -5.56 4.42 -5.11
N VAL A 59 -4.67 5.35 -4.74
CA VAL A 59 -4.36 5.67 -3.34
C VAL A 59 -5.62 6.01 -2.55
N GLU A 60 -6.54 6.81 -3.12
CA GLU A 60 -7.79 7.15 -2.44
C GLU A 60 -8.75 5.97 -2.28
N GLN A 61 -8.67 4.98 -3.16
CA GLN A 61 -9.53 3.80 -3.12
C GLN A 61 -9.00 2.76 -2.13
N LEU A 62 -7.68 2.71 -1.94
CA LEU A 62 -7.00 1.78 -1.07
C LEU A 62 -7.33 1.98 0.41
N PHE A 63 -7.41 3.24 0.86
CA PHE A 63 -7.65 3.55 2.27
C PHE A 63 -9.13 3.69 2.58
N ALA A 64 -9.59 3.02 3.65
CA ALA A 64 -10.95 3.15 4.16
C ALA A 64 -11.23 4.59 4.63
N GLU A 65 -12.49 5.00 4.65
CA GLU A 65 -12.87 6.36 5.05
C GLU A 65 -12.48 6.68 6.49
N ASN A 66 -12.54 5.68 7.37
CA ASN A 66 -12.17 5.74 8.78
C ASN A 66 -10.69 5.41 9.03
N PHE A 67 -9.85 5.33 7.99
CA PHE A 67 -8.44 5.00 8.13
C PHE A 67 -7.72 5.92 9.10
N SER A 68 -6.85 5.30 9.91
CA SER A 68 -5.92 5.99 10.80
C SER A 68 -4.54 5.36 10.77
N GLN A 69 -3.52 6.19 10.84
CA GLN A 69 -2.13 5.75 10.97
C GLN A 69 -1.57 6.24 12.30
N LYS A 70 -0.92 5.34 13.03
CA LYS A 70 -0.19 5.67 14.25
C LYS A 70 1.31 5.43 14.04
N ILE A 71 2.12 6.42 14.34
CA ILE A 71 3.57 6.28 14.38
C ILE A 71 4.00 6.11 15.83
N GLN A 72 4.62 4.96 16.13
CA GLN A 72 5.19 4.68 17.45
C GLN A 72 6.58 5.33 17.55
N ALA A 73 6.64 6.41 18.28
CA ALA A 73 7.85 7.14 18.64
C ALA A 73 7.69 7.70 20.05
N SER A 74 8.75 8.28 20.61
CA SER A 74 8.69 9.00 21.92
C SER A 74 7.59 10.07 21.94
N ASN A 75 7.29 10.68 20.78
CA ASN A 75 6.13 11.53 20.54
C ASN A 75 5.20 10.81 19.54
N ALA A 76 4.33 9.95 20.04
CA ALA A 76 3.39 9.23 19.18
C ALA A 76 2.56 10.21 18.34
N GLN A 77 2.58 10.01 17.00
CA GLN A 77 1.82 10.80 16.05
C GLN A 77 0.67 9.97 15.47
N ASN A 78 -0.47 10.61 15.31
CA ASN A 78 -1.61 10.01 14.62
C ASN A 78 -1.90 10.85 13.38
N HIS A 79 -2.09 10.17 12.25
CA HIS A 79 -2.43 10.78 10.98
C HIS A 79 -3.77 10.24 10.47
N SER A 80 -4.57 11.15 9.97
CA SER A 80 -5.85 10.84 9.31
C SER A 80 -5.63 10.31 7.90
N ARG A 81 -6.69 9.72 7.33
CA ARG A 81 -6.72 9.30 5.92
C ARG A 81 -6.29 10.42 4.97
N SER A 82 -6.84 11.61 5.15
CA SER A 82 -6.56 12.76 4.26
C SER A 82 -5.09 13.18 4.27
N GLU A 83 -4.46 13.17 5.45
CA GLU A 83 -3.04 13.51 5.60
C GLU A 83 -2.16 12.46 4.92
N VAL A 84 -2.44 11.18 5.14
CA VAL A 84 -1.66 10.08 4.54
C VAL A 84 -1.83 10.04 3.02
N VAL A 85 -3.05 10.13 2.52
CA VAL A 85 -3.32 10.17 1.07
C VAL A 85 -2.63 11.37 0.41
N LYS A 86 -2.69 12.54 1.03
CA LYS A 86 -2.02 13.76 0.53
C LYS A 86 -0.49 13.57 0.47
N LEU A 87 0.09 12.97 1.52
CA LEU A 87 1.53 12.70 1.58
C LEU A 87 1.94 11.72 0.47
N LEU A 88 1.25 10.60 0.34
CA LEU A 88 1.55 9.58 -0.67
C LEU A 88 1.42 10.13 -2.12
N LYS A 89 0.42 10.96 -2.37
CA LYS A 89 0.29 11.64 -3.66
C LYS A 89 1.45 12.60 -3.94
N LYS A 90 1.96 13.29 -2.90
CA LYS A 90 3.12 14.17 -3.02
C LYS A 90 4.40 13.39 -3.32
N GLN A 91 4.52 12.17 -2.81
CA GLN A 91 5.65 11.27 -3.02
C GLN A 91 5.54 10.45 -4.32
N LYS A 92 4.67 10.83 -5.24
CA LYS A 92 4.53 10.17 -6.54
C LYS A 92 5.87 10.05 -7.26
N GLY A 93 6.23 8.82 -7.64
CA GLY A 93 7.46 8.50 -8.33
C GLY A 93 8.70 8.38 -7.43
N GLU A 94 8.56 8.60 -6.12
CA GLU A 94 9.65 8.42 -5.16
C GLU A 94 9.75 6.95 -4.75
N LYS A 95 10.80 6.28 -5.20
CA LYS A 95 11.07 4.89 -4.82
C LYS A 95 11.99 4.83 -3.61
N LEU A 96 11.57 4.07 -2.58
CA LEU A 96 12.40 3.83 -1.40
C LEU A 96 13.48 2.78 -1.69
N ASN A 97 14.71 3.05 -1.24
CA ASN A 97 15.80 2.08 -1.32
C ASN A 97 15.75 1.17 -0.07
N CYS A 98 14.91 0.14 -0.11
CA CYS A 98 14.74 -0.81 0.98
C CYS A 98 14.38 -2.20 0.44
N THR A 99 14.61 -3.21 1.27
CA THR A 99 14.10 -4.57 1.04
C THR A 99 12.76 -4.71 1.78
N VAL A 100 11.75 -5.24 1.10
CA VAL A 100 10.41 -5.41 1.65
C VAL A 100 10.11 -6.88 1.88
N SER A 101 9.52 -7.19 3.04
CA SER A 101 8.91 -8.50 3.33
C SER A 101 7.54 -8.30 3.97
N THR A 102 6.64 -9.23 3.72
CA THR A 102 5.28 -9.25 4.26
C THR A 102 5.02 -10.57 4.96
N ASP A 103 4.45 -10.50 6.17
CA ASP A 103 4.00 -11.66 6.94
C ASP A 103 2.51 -11.46 7.27
N ILE A 104 1.66 -12.40 6.91
CA ILE A 104 0.25 -12.40 7.32
C ILE A 104 0.20 -12.91 8.75
N ILE A 105 -0.32 -12.08 9.66
CA ILE A 105 -0.44 -12.39 11.08
C ILE A 105 -1.77 -13.10 11.36
N GLU A 106 -2.84 -12.59 10.73
CA GLU A 106 -4.19 -13.13 10.87
C GLU A 106 -4.99 -12.85 9.61
N GLU A 107 -5.82 -13.79 9.20
CA GLU A 107 -6.69 -13.65 8.04
C GLU A 107 -8.04 -14.34 8.29
N SER A 108 -9.10 -13.68 7.86
CA SER A 108 -10.46 -14.19 7.85
C SER A 108 -11.19 -13.75 6.57
N ALA A 109 -12.49 -14.07 6.45
CA ALA A 109 -13.28 -13.72 5.28
C ALA A 109 -13.38 -12.19 5.03
N ASP A 110 -13.34 -11.38 6.09
CA ASP A 110 -13.58 -9.92 6.03
C ASP A 110 -12.46 -9.07 6.63
N TYR A 111 -11.40 -9.70 7.10
CA TYR A 111 -10.38 -9.05 7.89
C TYR A 111 -9.01 -9.71 7.69
N MET A 112 -7.97 -8.90 7.57
CA MET A 112 -6.57 -9.33 7.53
C MET A 112 -5.71 -8.38 8.35
N VAL A 113 -4.76 -8.95 9.11
CA VAL A 113 -3.63 -8.21 9.69
C VAL A 113 -2.35 -8.73 9.08
N ALA A 114 -1.57 -7.83 8.52
CA ALA A 114 -0.28 -8.14 7.95
C ALA A 114 0.81 -7.24 8.55
N LYS A 115 2.00 -7.80 8.68
CA LYS A 115 3.20 -7.06 9.03
C LYS A 115 4.04 -6.84 7.78
N VAL A 116 4.23 -5.59 7.40
CA VAL A 116 5.12 -5.17 6.32
C VAL A 116 6.42 -4.67 6.94
N THR A 117 7.53 -5.30 6.60
CA THR A 117 8.85 -4.92 7.09
C THR A 117 9.67 -4.30 5.96
N LEU A 118 10.11 -3.08 6.16
CA LEU A 118 10.99 -2.36 5.25
C LEU A 118 12.38 -2.25 5.90
N LYS A 119 13.35 -2.93 5.31
CA LYS A 119 14.73 -2.91 5.78
C LYS A 119 15.54 -1.94 4.94
N PHE A 120 15.96 -0.87 5.56
CA PHE A 120 16.91 0.12 5.03
C PHE A 120 18.33 -0.22 5.48
N GLU A 121 19.30 0.51 4.98
CA GLU A 121 20.72 0.31 5.34
C GLU A 121 20.96 0.48 6.85
N ASN A 122 20.37 1.51 7.48
CA ASN A 122 20.65 1.91 8.86
C ASN A 122 19.50 1.72 9.84
N PHE A 123 18.31 1.32 9.38
CA PHE A 123 17.16 1.11 10.25
C PHE A 123 16.15 0.15 9.63
N ILE A 124 15.23 -0.32 10.44
CA ILE A 124 14.09 -1.14 10.01
C ILE A 124 12.80 -0.38 10.37
N LYS A 125 11.92 -0.22 9.37
CA LYS A 125 10.55 0.22 9.59
C LYS A 125 9.62 -0.99 9.53
N THR A 126 8.71 -1.10 10.47
CA THR A 126 7.65 -2.11 10.45
C THR A 126 6.29 -1.42 10.45
N ASP A 127 5.45 -1.81 9.50
CA ASP A 127 4.05 -1.38 9.42
C ASP A 127 3.16 -2.57 9.76
N LEU A 128 2.39 -2.49 10.85
CA LEU A 128 1.31 -3.42 11.13
C LEU A 128 0.05 -2.88 10.47
N VAL A 129 -0.39 -3.55 9.42
CA VAL A 129 -1.46 -3.10 8.53
C VAL A 129 -2.71 -3.93 8.76
N THR A 130 -3.83 -3.27 9.01
CA THR A 130 -5.14 -3.90 9.07
C THR A 130 -5.91 -3.61 7.79
N LEU A 131 -6.40 -4.66 7.15
CA LEU A 131 -7.27 -4.59 5.99
C LEU A 131 -8.65 -5.12 6.34
N GLU A 132 -9.67 -4.47 5.82
CA GLU A 132 -11.08 -4.84 6.02
C GLU A 132 -11.81 -4.87 4.68
N ARG A 133 -12.75 -5.80 4.56
CA ARG A 133 -13.61 -5.87 3.40
C ARG A 133 -14.70 -4.81 3.50
N VAL A 134 -14.79 -3.94 2.51
CA VAL A 134 -15.79 -2.89 2.40
C VAL A 134 -16.54 -3.06 1.08
N GLY A 135 -17.72 -3.66 1.14
CA GLY A 135 -18.46 -4.07 -0.06
C GLY A 135 -17.72 -5.17 -0.83
N ASN A 136 -17.37 -4.88 -2.07
CA ASN A 136 -16.61 -5.82 -2.93
C ASN A 136 -15.11 -5.60 -2.91
N ASP A 137 -14.64 -4.58 -2.20
CA ASP A 137 -13.23 -4.20 -2.16
C ASP A 137 -12.63 -4.42 -0.77
N TRP A 138 -11.34 -4.71 -0.74
CA TRP A 138 -10.54 -4.69 0.47
C TRP A 138 -9.85 -3.34 0.61
N LYS A 139 -9.86 -2.79 1.81
CA LYS A 139 -9.30 -1.48 2.13
C LYS A 139 -8.43 -1.54 3.37
N VAL A 140 -7.39 -0.72 3.38
CA VAL A 140 -6.58 -0.51 4.59
C VAL A 140 -7.35 0.39 5.54
N SER A 141 -7.69 -0.12 6.72
CA SER A 141 -8.41 0.63 7.77
C SER A 141 -7.49 1.18 8.85
N LYS A 142 -6.32 0.57 9.04
CA LYS A 142 -5.35 1.01 10.05
C LYS A 142 -3.92 0.65 9.67
N SER A 143 -2.98 1.51 10.04
CA SER A 143 -1.56 1.15 10.06
C SER A 143 -0.89 1.63 11.35
N ILE A 144 0.03 0.81 11.88
CA ILE A 144 0.85 1.17 13.04
C ILE A 144 2.31 1.03 12.62
N ASN A 145 3.01 2.14 12.56
CA ASN A 145 4.38 2.20 12.10
C ASN A 145 5.32 2.24 13.30
N SER A 146 6.35 1.42 13.29
CA SER A 146 7.42 1.42 14.28
C SER A 146 8.80 1.40 13.59
N TYR A 147 9.79 1.93 14.27
CA TYR A 147 11.17 2.05 13.77
C TYR A 147 12.14 1.44 14.78
N LYS A 148 13.14 0.72 14.27
CA LYS A 148 14.23 0.11 15.05
C LYS A 148 15.58 0.38 14.41
#